data_36fa5b7e7af7ca7870139567a2447331
#
_entry.id   36fa5b7e7af7ca7870139567a2447331
#
_cell.length_a   1.000
_cell.length_b   1.000
_cell.length_c   1.000
_cell.angle_alpha   90.00
_cell.angle_beta   90.00
_cell.angle_gamma   90.00
#
_symmetry.space_group_name_H-M   'P 1'
#
loop_
_entity.id
_entity.type
_entity.pdbx_description
1 polymer ?
#
loop_
_entity_poly.entity_id
_entity_poly.type
_entity_poly.pdbx_seq_one_letter_code
_entity_poly.pdbx_strand_id
1 'polypeptide(L)'
;MGSNKFDKNDRFFFSPAVGASWIISNESFMKEVKAVNFLKLKASFGVLGYTGNTGFFLYQTGWNNNGNYNFFQDQTDHKVSLARWGNPDLTWEYSQEFNIGIEGLFFNNRLSTELNYFHECRKDIIGVNNAQYAATAGNYTMYENIGQVTNQGIDIAINWKGNIGRDFLYTVGANMTYSKNKLDKWNEIEGVESYRKAIGRPTSTIFGLQALGLFGKDIPLEDHSLQSYGIYQNGDIAYADLNNNGIVDDNDRMSQGQSFPVTTWGINVD
;
A
#
# COMPACT_ATOMS: atom_id res chain seq x y z
N MET A 1 -21.81 6.53 -6.61
CA MET A 1 -20.92 6.10 -7.73
C MET A 1 -21.50 4.86 -8.36
N GLY A 2 -21.25 4.60 -9.66
CA GLY A 2 -21.75 3.41 -10.37
C GLY A 2 -20.69 2.77 -11.24
N SER A 3 -20.67 1.44 -11.33
CA SER A 3 -19.74 0.66 -12.16
C SER A 3 -20.44 -0.58 -12.72
N ASN A 4 -20.12 -0.92 -13.96
CA ASN A 4 -20.56 -2.15 -14.61
C ASN A 4 -19.60 -3.34 -14.41
N LYS A 5 -18.56 -3.15 -13.61
CA LYS A 5 -17.58 -4.20 -13.28
C LYS A 5 -18.14 -5.26 -12.32
N PHE A 6 -19.21 -4.91 -11.59
CA PHE A 6 -19.86 -5.74 -10.58
C PHE A 6 -21.22 -6.25 -11.04
N ASP A 7 -21.74 -7.25 -10.36
CA ASP A 7 -23.10 -7.74 -10.63
C ASP A 7 -24.15 -6.65 -10.37
N LYS A 8 -25.36 -6.86 -10.89
CA LYS A 8 -26.46 -5.87 -10.85
C LYS A 8 -26.78 -5.33 -9.47
N ASN A 9 -26.58 -6.13 -8.41
CA ASN A 9 -26.88 -5.76 -7.04
C ASN A 9 -25.79 -4.85 -6.43
N ASP A 10 -24.55 -4.94 -6.92
CA ASP A 10 -23.38 -4.24 -6.38
C ASP A 10 -22.84 -3.14 -7.31
N ARG A 11 -23.62 -2.75 -8.33
CA ARG A 11 -23.22 -1.70 -9.30
C ARG A 11 -23.10 -0.31 -8.70
N PHE A 12 -23.81 -0.04 -7.63
CA PHE A 12 -23.88 1.28 -7.04
C PHE A 12 -23.25 1.30 -5.66
N PHE A 13 -22.40 2.28 -5.42
CA PHE A 13 -21.77 2.53 -4.13
C PHE A 13 -22.16 3.92 -3.62
N PHE A 14 -22.53 4.00 -2.35
CA PHE A 14 -22.83 5.27 -1.69
C PHE A 14 -21.55 5.81 -1.03
N SER A 15 -21.12 7.01 -1.43
CA SER A 15 -19.90 7.69 -0.97
C SER A 15 -20.24 8.96 -0.18
N PRO A 16 -20.59 8.86 1.11
CA PRO A 16 -20.87 10.04 1.92
C PRO A 16 -19.58 10.74 2.33
N ALA A 17 -19.62 12.06 2.42
CA ALA A 17 -18.54 12.86 3.00
C ALA A 17 -19.12 14.01 3.82
N VAL A 18 -18.45 14.34 4.91
CA VAL A 18 -18.80 15.48 5.78
C VAL A 18 -17.52 16.21 6.16
N GLY A 19 -17.57 17.53 6.20
CA GLY A 19 -16.45 18.35 6.64
C GLY A 19 -16.94 19.54 7.44
N ALA A 20 -16.13 19.96 8.39
CA ALA A 20 -16.36 21.15 9.19
C ALA A 20 -15.06 21.95 9.31
N SER A 21 -15.19 23.26 9.43
CA SER A 21 -14.06 24.12 9.72
C SER A 21 -14.47 25.25 10.67
N TRP A 22 -13.53 25.61 11.53
CA TRP A 22 -13.71 26.69 12.50
C TRP A 22 -12.59 27.72 12.34
N ILE A 23 -12.97 28.96 12.03
CA ILE A 23 -12.02 30.06 11.94
C ILE A 23 -11.86 30.67 13.35
N ILE A 24 -10.91 30.14 14.10
CA ILE A 24 -10.65 30.49 15.48
C ILE A 24 -10.25 31.97 15.62
N SER A 25 -9.51 32.49 14.62
CA SER A 25 -9.09 33.90 14.61
C SER A 25 -10.23 34.92 14.57
N ASN A 26 -11.46 34.49 14.16
CA ASN A 26 -12.61 35.38 14.16
C ASN A 26 -13.31 35.48 15.53
N GLU A 27 -12.94 34.64 16.48
CA GLU A 27 -13.55 34.60 17.80
C GLU A 27 -13.14 35.80 18.67
N SER A 28 -14.03 36.19 19.56
CA SER A 28 -13.83 37.37 20.41
C SER A 28 -12.56 37.30 21.29
N PHE A 29 -12.24 36.09 21.79
CA PHE A 29 -11.06 35.85 22.62
C PHE A 29 -9.73 35.93 21.85
N MET A 30 -9.76 35.87 20.52
CA MET A 30 -8.58 35.96 19.66
C MET A 30 -8.28 37.36 19.17
N LYS A 31 -9.20 38.30 19.30
CA LYS A 31 -9.06 39.69 18.77
C LYS A 31 -7.86 40.48 19.36
N GLU A 32 -7.46 40.15 20.57
CA GLU A 32 -6.32 40.80 21.21
C GLU A 32 -4.97 40.18 20.87
N VAL A 33 -4.97 39.01 20.22
CA VAL A 33 -3.76 38.25 19.86
C VAL A 33 -3.19 38.76 18.54
N LYS A 34 -2.42 39.85 18.59
CA LYS A 34 -1.87 40.54 17.39
C LYS A 34 -0.92 39.69 16.55
N ALA A 35 -0.35 38.62 17.11
CA ALA A 35 0.58 37.73 16.39
C ALA A 35 -0.14 36.79 15.42
N VAL A 36 -1.45 36.55 15.61
CA VAL A 36 -2.25 35.64 14.80
C VAL A 36 -3.13 36.45 13.86
N ASN A 37 -2.86 36.36 12.57
CA ASN A 37 -3.67 37.00 11.54
C ASN A 37 -4.81 36.13 11.06
N PHE A 38 -4.57 34.83 11.00
CA PHE A 38 -5.54 33.82 10.62
C PHE A 38 -5.22 32.51 11.33
N LEU A 39 -6.22 31.85 11.86
CA LEU A 39 -6.11 30.51 12.44
C LEU A 39 -7.41 29.77 12.17
N LYS A 40 -7.30 28.61 11.48
CA LYS A 40 -8.42 27.77 11.10
C LYS A 40 -8.13 26.32 11.49
N LEU A 41 -9.08 25.72 12.16
CA LEU A 41 -9.15 24.27 12.37
C LEU A 41 -10.08 23.67 11.31
N LYS A 42 -9.70 22.56 10.71
CA LYS A 42 -10.51 21.82 9.73
C LYS A 42 -10.55 20.35 10.10
N ALA A 43 -11.68 19.71 9.87
CA ALA A 43 -11.82 18.26 10.00
C ALA A 43 -12.76 17.74 8.92
N SER A 44 -12.48 16.58 8.38
CA SER A 44 -13.33 15.91 7.41
C SER A 44 -13.30 14.41 7.60
N PHE A 45 -14.42 13.79 7.27
CA PHE A 45 -14.54 12.34 7.16
C PHE A 45 -15.29 12.01 5.87
N GLY A 46 -14.82 11.00 5.15
CA GLY A 46 -15.44 10.56 3.92
C GLY A 46 -15.28 9.07 3.70
N VAL A 47 -16.19 8.51 2.92
CA VAL A 47 -16.11 7.15 2.41
C VAL A 47 -16.07 7.21 0.89
N LEU A 48 -15.02 6.67 0.30
CA LEU A 48 -14.78 6.69 -1.13
C LEU A 48 -14.75 5.28 -1.71
N GLY A 49 -15.64 4.99 -2.65
CA GLY A 49 -15.64 3.72 -3.38
C GLY A 49 -14.59 3.73 -4.49
N TYR A 50 -13.94 2.61 -4.67
CA TYR A 50 -12.91 2.41 -5.67
C TYR A 50 -13.11 1.07 -6.40
N THR A 51 -12.99 1.06 -7.73
CA THR A 51 -13.11 -0.15 -8.56
C THR A 51 -11.75 -0.73 -8.96
N GLY A 52 -10.68 -0.04 -8.62
CA GLY A 52 -9.31 -0.44 -8.90
C GLY A 52 -9.01 -0.73 -10.37
N ASN A 53 -7.92 -1.44 -10.57
CA ASN A 53 -7.59 -2.11 -11.82
C ASN A 53 -8.38 -3.42 -11.98
N THR A 54 -9.51 -3.56 -11.31
CA THR A 54 -10.39 -4.72 -11.38
C THR A 54 -10.84 -4.91 -12.83
N GLY A 55 -10.65 -6.11 -13.36
CA GLY A 55 -11.11 -6.48 -14.68
C GLY A 55 -12.63 -6.43 -14.79
N PHE A 56 -13.14 -6.42 -16.01
CA PHE A 56 -14.57 -6.51 -16.24
C PHE A 56 -15.06 -7.94 -16.09
N PHE A 57 -16.31 -8.10 -15.63
CA PHE A 57 -17.02 -9.38 -15.57
C PHE A 57 -16.34 -10.44 -14.71
N LEU A 58 -15.62 -10.03 -13.65
CA LEU A 58 -14.99 -10.98 -12.71
C LEU A 58 -16.02 -11.74 -11.87
N TYR A 59 -17.25 -11.23 -11.80
CA TYR A 59 -18.40 -11.93 -11.21
C TYR A 59 -18.92 -13.09 -12.06
N GLN A 60 -18.44 -13.23 -13.31
CA GLN A 60 -18.81 -14.31 -14.22
C GLN A 60 -17.65 -15.26 -14.43
N THR A 61 -17.97 -16.57 -14.53
CA THR A 61 -17.00 -17.59 -14.90
C THR A 61 -16.48 -17.33 -16.31
N GLY A 62 -15.17 -17.28 -16.43
CA GLY A 62 -14.49 -17.05 -17.71
C GLY A 62 -13.95 -18.34 -18.32
N TRP A 63 -14.02 -18.43 -19.63
CA TRP A 63 -13.52 -19.54 -20.41
C TRP A 63 -12.48 -19.07 -21.42
N ASN A 64 -11.41 -19.83 -21.57
CA ASN A 64 -10.41 -19.62 -22.61
C ASN A 64 -10.64 -20.63 -23.75
N ASN A 65 -10.59 -20.11 -24.96
CA ASN A 65 -10.52 -20.94 -26.15
C ASN A 65 -9.04 -21.02 -26.58
N ASN A 66 -8.30 -21.96 -25.99
CA ASN A 66 -6.86 -22.09 -26.14
C ASN A 66 -6.46 -23.38 -26.83
N GLY A 67 -5.95 -23.24 -28.05
CA GLY A 67 -5.34 -24.32 -28.79
C GLY A 67 -6.32 -25.33 -29.33
N ASN A 68 -5.79 -26.40 -29.88
CA ASN A 68 -6.53 -27.45 -30.54
C ASN A 68 -6.34 -28.77 -29.78
N TYR A 69 -7.36 -29.58 -29.82
CA TYR A 69 -7.35 -30.94 -29.33
C TYR A 69 -7.48 -31.88 -30.51
N ASN A 70 -6.57 -32.82 -30.67
CA ASN A 70 -6.63 -33.77 -31.77
C ASN A 70 -7.35 -35.03 -31.30
N PHE A 71 -8.54 -35.27 -31.80
CA PHE A 71 -9.24 -36.54 -31.75
C PHE A 71 -8.95 -37.29 -33.04
N PHE A 72 -8.16 -38.35 -33.00
CA PHE A 72 -7.70 -39.11 -34.17
C PHE A 72 -6.84 -38.31 -35.17
N GLN A 73 -6.24 -38.99 -36.13
CA GLN A 73 -5.19 -38.46 -37.00
C GLN A 73 -5.58 -37.23 -37.85
N ASP A 74 -6.87 -36.94 -38.05
CA ASP A 74 -7.33 -35.91 -38.98
C ASP A 74 -8.42 -34.96 -38.43
N GLN A 75 -8.83 -35.05 -37.15
CA GLN A 75 -9.84 -34.16 -36.59
C GLN A 75 -9.26 -33.30 -35.47
N THR A 76 -9.21 -31.99 -35.73
CA THR A 76 -8.77 -30.96 -34.79
C THR A 76 -9.98 -30.21 -34.26
N ASP A 77 -10.23 -30.30 -32.96
CA ASP A 77 -11.27 -29.53 -32.26
C ASP A 77 -10.68 -28.47 -31.37
N HIS A 78 -11.45 -27.42 -31.10
CA HIS A 78 -11.03 -26.35 -30.23
C HIS A 78 -11.05 -26.77 -28.75
N LYS A 79 -9.94 -26.53 -28.07
CA LYS A 79 -9.84 -26.74 -26.62
C LYS A 79 -10.45 -25.57 -25.89
N VAL A 80 -11.48 -25.82 -25.10
CA VAL A 80 -12.05 -24.89 -24.15
C VAL A 80 -11.59 -25.27 -22.75
N SER A 81 -11.01 -24.32 -22.03
CA SER A 81 -10.56 -24.48 -20.64
C SER A 81 -11.11 -23.39 -19.76
N LEU A 82 -11.33 -23.69 -18.50
CA LEU A 82 -11.72 -22.69 -17.51
C LEU A 82 -10.57 -21.69 -17.31
N ALA A 83 -10.86 -20.41 -17.46
CA ALA A 83 -9.90 -19.32 -17.25
C ALA A 83 -9.93 -18.82 -15.81
N ARG A 84 -11.13 -18.69 -15.25
CA ARG A 84 -11.36 -18.23 -13.88
C ARG A 84 -12.74 -18.64 -13.40
N TRP A 85 -12.88 -18.80 -12.09
CA TRP A 85 -14.17 -18.86 -11.45
C TRP A 85 -14.77 -17.46 -11.30
N GLY A 86 -16.05 -17.32 -11.61
CA GLY A 86 -16.80 -16.09 -11.33
C GLY A 86 -17.15 -15.99 -9.86
N ASN A 87 -17.05 -14.79 -9.29
CA ASN A 87 -17.50 -14.50 -7.94
C ASN A 87 -18.64 -13.48 -7.96
N PRO A 88 -19.91 -13.92 -7.84
CA PRO A 88 -21.04 -12.99 -7.85
C PRO A 88 -21.11 -12.06 -6.64
N ASP A 89 -20.42 -12.40 -5.54
CA ASP A 89 -20.37 -11.63 -4.30
C ASP A 89 -19.28 -10.56 -4.32
N LEU A 90 -18.60 -10.37 -5.47
CA LEU A 90 -17.54 -9.36 -5.61
C LEU A 90 -18.14 -7.96 -5.55
N THR A 91 -17.68 -7.16 -4.59
CA THR A 91 -18.16 -5.81 -4.33
C THR A 91 -17.05 -4.76 -4.40
N TRP A 92 -17.43 -3.50 -4.18
CA TRP A 92 -16.52 -2.36 -4.21
C TRP A 92 -15.44 -2.45 -3.13
N GLU A 93 -14.23 -2.10 -3.53
CA GLU A 93 -13.24 -1.63 -2.55
C GLU A 93 -13.67 -0.24 -2.06
N TYR A 94 -13.43 0.07 -0.80
CA TYR A 94 -13.69 1.41 -0.30
C TYR A 94 -12.65 1.88 0.70
N SER A 95 -12.44 3.19 0.70
CA SER A 95 -11.57 3.87 1.66
C SER A 95 -12.42 4.71 2.60
N GLN A 96 -12.13 4.61 3.89
CA GLN A 96 -12.63 5.49 4.94
C GLN A 96 -11.50 6.44 5.31
N GLU A 97 -11.70 7.73 5.06
CA GLU A 97 -10.70 8.76 5.26
C GLU A 97 -11.13 9.73 6.35
N PHE A 98 -10.26 9.93 7.32
CA PHE A 98 -10.39 10.96 8.35
C PHE A 98 -9.21 11.92 8.24
N ASN A 99 -9.49 13.21 8.15
CA ASN A 99 -8.49 14.27 8.12
C ASN A 99 -8.81 15.31 9.17
N ILE A 100 -7.78 15.78 9.88
CA ILE A 100 -7.85 16.93 10.77
C ILE A 100 -6.62 17.79 10.56
N GLY A 101 -6.80 19.11 10.49
CA GLY A 101 -5.69 20.00 10.21
C GLY A 101 -5.88 21.40 10.78
N ILE A 102 -4.77 22.07 10.91
CA ILE A 102 -4.68 23.47 11.36
C ILE A 102 -3.95 24.26 10.29
N GLU A 103 -4.54 25.37 9.88
CA GLU A 103 -3.94 26.37 8.99
C GLU A 103 -3.76 27.68 9.75
N GLY A 104 -2.58 28.29 9.66
CA GLY A 104 -2.31 29.53 10.35
C GLY A 104 -1.48 30.54 9.54
N LEU A 105 -1.81 31.82 9.70
CA LEU A 105 -1.02 32.95 9.24
C LEU A 105 -0.65 33.82 10.45
N PHE A 106 0.62 34.09 10.60
CA PHE A 106 1.16 34.77 11.76
C PHE A 106 2.08 35.93 11.35
N PHE A 107 2.32 36.86 12.28
CA PHE A 107 3.26 37.98 12.15
C PHE A 107 3.05 38.83 10.90
N ASN A 108 1.83 39.35 10.75
CA ASN A 108 1.40 40.11 9.56
C ASN A 108 1.55 39.30 8.26
N ASN A 109 1.09 38.04 8.29
CA ASN A 109 1.12 37.10 7.18
C ASN A 109 2.55 36.72 6.69
N ARG A 110 3.56 36.96 7.51
CA ARG A 110 4.93 36.55 7.18
C ARG A 110 5.16 35.04 7.34
N LEU A 111 4.57 34.45 8.36
CA LEU A 111 4.63 33.03 8.60
C LEU A 111 3.32 32.37 8.22
N SER A 112 3.36 31.42 7.29
CA SER A 112 2.26 30.52 6.94
C SER A 112 2.60 29.11 7.42
N THR A 113 1.68 28.48 8.14
CA THR A 113 1.84 27.10 8.62
C THR A 113 0.63 26.29 8.27
N GLU A 114 0.84 25.04 7.90
CA GLU A 114 -0.19 24.05 7.71
C GLU A 114 0.27 22.73 8.35
N LEU A 115 -0.58 22.15 9.18
CA LEU A 115 -0.38 20.85 9.81
C LEU A 115 -1.62 20.04 9.61
N ASN A 116 -1.50 18.88 8.97
CA ASN A 116 -2.59 17.94 8.74
C ASN A 116 -2.21 16.56 9.29
N TYR A 117 -3.13 15.92 9.97
CA TYR A 117 -3.11 14.49 10.25
C TYR A 117 -4.16 13.80 9.40
N PHE A 118 -3.80 12.70 8.80
CA PHE A 118 -4.70 11.86 8.03
C PHE A 118 -4.68 10.42 8.52
N HIS A 119 -5.82 9.78 8.44
CA HIS A 119 -5.98 8.35 8.68
C HIS A 119 -6.93 7.78 7.63
N GLU A 120 -6.43 6.82 6.87
CA GLU A 120 -7.14 6.12 5.82
C GLU A 120 -7.18 4.62 6.16
N CYS A 121 -8.37 4.02 6.05
CA CYS A 121 -8.54 2.58 6.13
C CYS A 121 -9.22 2.11 4.85
N ARG A 122 -8.45 1.48 3.97
CA ARG A 122 -8.93 0.87 2.73
C ARG A 122 -9.31 -0.57 2.99
N LYS A 123 -10.56 -0.90 2.71
CA LYS A 123 -11.19 -2.20 3.00
C LYS A 123 -11.67 -2.87 1.73
N ASP A 124 -11.89 -4.18 1.86
CA ASP A 124 -12.44 -5.02 0.82
C ASP A 124 -11.64 -4.95 -0.50
N ILE A 125 -10.31 -4.83 -0.35
CA ILE A 125 -9.38 -4.80 -1.48
C ILE A 125 -9.49 -6.13 -2.24
N ILE A 126 -9.73 -6.00 -3.53
CA ILE A 126 -9.91 -7.16 -4.40
C ILE A 126 -8.54 -7.79 -4.69
N GLY A 127 -8.44 -9.07 -4.42
CA GLY A 127 -7.25 -9.87 -4.66
C GLY A 127 -7.59 -11.25 -5.18
N VAL A 128 -6.57 -11.97 -5.63
CA VAL A 128 -6.70 -13.35 -6.07
C VAL A 128 -6.61 -14.27 -4.85
N ASN A 129 -7.63 -15.07 -4.63
CA ASN A 129 -7.65 -16.02 -3.53
C ASN A 129 -7.11 -17.39 -3.96
N ASN A 130 -5.77 -17.50 -4.07
CA ASN A 130 -5.11 -18.76 -4.41
C ASN A 130 -4.74 -19.60 -3.18
N ALA A 131 -4.75 -19.00 -1.98
CA ALA A 131 -4.25 -19.66 -0.78
C ALA A 131 -5.23 -20.67 -0.17
N GLN A 132 -6.52 -20.56 -0.47
CA GLN A 132 -7.56 -21.41 0.12
C GLN A 132 -7.94 -22.62 -0.73
N TYR A 133 -7.53 -22.65 -2.00
CA TYR A 133 -7.93 -23.73 -2.91
C TYR A 133 -6.84 -24.78 -3.03
N ALA A 134 -7.21 -26.03 -2.78
CA ALA A 134 -6.30 -27.15 -2.96
C ALA A 134 -5.89 -27.26 -4.45
N ALA A 135 -4.62 -27.58 -4.70
CA ALA A 135 -4.09 -27.80 -6.05
C ALA A 135 -4.87 -28.87 -6.84
N THR A 136 -5.52 -29.80 -6.14
CA THR A 136 -6.39 -30.84 -6.71
C THR A 136 -7.68 -30.29 -7.33
N ALA A 137 -8.12 -29.09 -6.94
CA ALA A 137 -9.27 -28.40 -7.54
C ALA A 137 -8.95 -27.81 -8.93
N GLY A 138 -7.68 -27.83 -9.33
CA GLY A 138 -7.17 -27.19 -10.54
C GLY A 138 -6.59 -25.81 -10.26
N ASN A 139 -5.78 -25.32 -11.18
CA ASN A 139 -5.11 -24.01 -11.05
C ASN A 139 -6.06 -22.87 -11.46
N TYR A 140 -7.08 -22.61 -10.64
CA TYR A 140 -8.12 -21.63 -10.95
C TYR A 140 -7.86 -20.31 -10.22
N THR A 141 -8.12 -19.22 -10.94
CA THR A 141 -8.09 -17.88 -10.39
C THR A 141 -9.50 -17.46 -9.97
N MET A 142 -9.67 -17.10 -8.71
CA MET A 142 -10.90 -16.48 -8.19
C MET A 142 -10.56 -15.15 -7.52
N TYR A 143 -11.34 -14.13 -7.83
CA TYR A 143 -11.17 -12.79 -7.22
C TYR A 143 -12.16 -12.63 -6.06
N GLU A 144 -11.67 -12.13 -4.95
CA GLU A 144 -12.45 -11.90 -3.73
C GLU A 144 -12.03 -10.60 -3.05
N ASN A 145 -12.90 -10.07 -2.22
CA ASN A 145 -12.61 -8.92 -1.36
C ASN A 145 -11.89 -9.40 -0.10
N ILE A 146 -10.55 -9.50 -0.13
CA ILE A 146 -9.73 -10.16 0.89
C ILE A 146 -8.82 -9.20 1.66
N GLY A 147 -8.54 -8.01 1.11
CA GLY A 147 -7.50 -7.14 1.63
C GLY A 147 -8.02 -5.98 2.47
N GLN A 148 -7.21 -5.59 3.44
CA GLN A 148 -7.38 -4.35 4.19
C GLN A 148 -6.01 -3.72 4.46
N VAL A 149 -5.91 -2.42 4.23
CA VAL A 149 -4.71 -1.62 4.48
C VAL A 149 -5.09 -0.37 5.24
N THR A 150 -4.35 -0.07 6.29
CA THR A 150 -4.43 1.20 7.00
C THR A 150 -3.23 2.05 6.63
N ASN A 151 -3.46 3.33 6.36
CA ASN A 151 -2.44 4.34 6.13
C ASN A 151 -2.71 5.55 7.02
N GLN A 152 -1.68 6.06 7.68
CA GLN A 152 -1.80 7.24 8.53
C GLN A 152 -0.52 8.06 8.50
N GLY A 153 -0.67 9.36 8.70
CA GLY A 153 0.47 10.23 8.63
C GLY A 153 0.19 11.67 9.02
N ILE A 154 1.24 12.47 8.88
CA ILE A 154 1.23 13.90 9.18
C ILE A 154 1.90 14.62 8.03
N ASP A 155 1.26 15.69 7.55
CA ASP A 155 1.81 16.65 6.60
C ASP A 155 2.03 17.98 7.29
N ILE A 156 3.24 18.53 7.13
CA ILE A 156 3.64 19.82 7.68
C ILE A 156 4.14 20.69 6.54
N ALA A 157 3.66 21.92 6.46
CA ALA A 157 4.20 22.93 5.58
C ALA A 157 4.38 24.25 6.36
N ILE A 158 5.55 24.85 6.24
CA ILE A 158 5.90 26.12 6.88
C ILE A 158 6.56 27.01 5.84
N ASN A 159 6.06 28.24 5.69
CA ASN A 159 6.66 29.22 4.79
C ASN A 159 6.85 30.53 5.52
N TRP A 160 8.02 31.10 5.37
CA TRP A 160 8.37 32.40 5.89
C TRP A 160 8.62 33.38 4.74
N LYS A 161 7.93 34.53 4.76
CA LYS A 161 8.13 35.63 3.83
C LYS A 161 8.81 36.77 4.53
N GLY A 162 9.92 37.26 4.01
CA GLY A 162 10.65 38.36 4.55
C GLY A 162 11.06 39.38 3.48
N ASN A 163 11.53 40.52 3.91
CA ASN A 163 12.10 41.54 3.06
C ASN A 163 13.38 42.09 3.68
N ILE A 164 14.38 42.36 2.84
CA ILE A 164 15.61 43.05 3.22
C ILE A 164 15.62 44.39 2.47
N GLY A 165 15.54 45.48 3.24
CA GLY A 165 15.35 46.80 2.64
C GLY A 165 13.97 46.94 1.99
N ARG A 166 13.91 47.67 0.86
CA ARG A 166 12.67 47.92 0.11
C ARG A 166 12.50 47.03 -1.12
N ASP A 167 13.60 46.54 -1.66
CA ASP A 167 13.62 45.96 -3.02
C ASP A 167 13.87 44.44 -3.03
N PHE A 168 14.34 43.85 -1.92
CA PHE A 168 14.62 42.42 -1.86
C PHE A 168 13.56 41.70 -1.02
N LEU A 169 12.74 40.90 -1.68
CA LEU A 169 11.76 40.00 -1.07
C LEU A 169 12.30 38.57 -1.13
N TYR A 170 12.10 37.80 -0.09
CA TYR A 170 12.48 36.41 -0.04
C TYR A 170 11.40 35.55 0.61
N THR A 171 11.30 34.30 0.15
CA THR A 171 10.46 33.28 0.76
C THR A 171 11.31 32.06 1.07
N VAL A 172 11.26 31.58 2.30
CA VAL A 172 11.86 30.30 2.70
C VAL A 172 10.75 29.38 3.14
N GLY A 173 10.67 28.23 2.50
CA GLY A 173 9.66 27.21 2.80
C GLY A 173 10.30 25.89 3.18
N ALA A 174 9.63 25.15 4.06
CA ALA A 174 9.93 23.77 4.38
C ALA A 174 8.64 22.96 4.41
N ASN A 175 8.70 21.74 3.88
CA ASN A 175 7.61 20.79 3.97
C ASN A 175 8.13 19.43 4.42
N MET A 176 7.28 18.68 5.09
CA MET A 176 7.55 17.31 5.52
C MET A 176 6.27 16.49 5.49
N THR A 177 6.36 15.32 4.92
CA THR A 177 5.32 14.28 5.01
C THR A 177 5.89 13.08 5.74
N TYR A 178 5.21 12.64 6.77
CA TYR A 178 5.44 11.35 7.42
C TYR A 178 4.23 10.48 7.17
N SER A 179 4.40 9.32 6.52
CA SER A 179 3.32 8.39 6.19
C SER A 179 3.74 6.96 6.46
N LYS A 180 2.89 6.22 7.16
CA LYS A 180 3.10 4.80 7.44
C LYS A 180 1.85 4.01 7.12
N ASN A 181 2.00 3.05 6.23
CA ASN A 181 0.93 2.10 5.94
C ASN A 181 1.20 0.74 6.59
N LYS A 182 0.14 -0.05 6.69
CA LYS A 182 0.17 -1.39 7.27
C LYS A 182 -0.87 -2.25 6.56
N LEU A 183 -0.46 -3.43 6.14
CA LEU A 183 -1.35 -4.48 5.67
C LEU A 183 -2.03 -5.13 6.87
N ASP A 184 -3.34 -4.89 7.05
CA ASP A 184 -4.10 -5.41 8.20
C ASP A 184 -4.70 -6.78 7.92
N LYS A 185 -5.16 -6.99 6.66
CA LYS A 185 -5.73 -8.26 6.22
C LYS A 185 -5.26 -8.58 4.82
N TRP A 186 -4.97 -9.84 4.61
CA TRP A 186 -4.71 -10.45 3.31
C TRP A 186 -4.93 -11.94 3.43
N ASN A 187 -5.10 -12.61 2.30
CA ASN A 187 -5.21 -14.06 2.30
C ASN A 187 -3.80 -14.68 2.28
N GLU A 188 -3.25 -14.96 3.45
CA GLU A 188 -1.99 -15.68 3.62
C GLU A 188 -2.24 -17.16 3.87
N ILE A 189 -1.32 -18.01 3.42
CA ILE A 189 -1.37 -19.45 3.68
C ILE A 189 -1.21 -19.68 5.18
N GLU A 190 -2.04 -20.54 5.75
CA GLU A 190 -1.91 -20.94 7.15
C GLU A 190 -0.59 -21.68 7.39
N GLY A 191 0.02 -21.45 8.55
CA GLY A 191 1.29 -22.11 8.93
C GLY A 191 2.55 -21.47 8.36
N VAL A 192 2.43 -20.34 7.62
CA VAL A 192 3.60 -19.57 7.18
C VAL A 192 4.34 -19.00 8.39
N GLU A 193 5.66 -19.14 8.38
CA GLU A 193 6.55 -18.64 9.41
C GLU A 193 6.40 -17.13 9.63
N SER A 194 6.51 -16.67 10.89
CA SER A 194 6.22 -15.28 11.26
C SER A 194 7.09 -14.24 10.54
N TYR A 195 8.34 -14.60 10.20
CA TYR A 195 9.26 -13.72 9.48
C TYR A 195 8.88 -13.54 8.00
N ARG A 196 8.08 -14.46 7.43
CA ARG A 196 7.57 -14.41 6.04
C ARG A 196 6.23 -13.68 5.91
N LYS A 197 5.50 -13.45 6.98
CA LYS A 197 4.18 -12.83 6.94
C LYS A 197 4.26 -11.40 6.43
N ALA A 198 3.39 -11.05 5.49
CA ALA A 198 3.19 -9.68 5.00
C ALA A 198 2.20 -8.92 5.89
N ILE A 199 1.21 -9.62 6.48
CA ILE A 199 0.26 -9.02 7.43
C ILE A 199 1.01 -8.38 8.60
N GLY A 200 0.62 -7.16 8.94
CA GLY A 200 1.26 -6.36 9.98
C GLY A 200 2.43 -5.50 9.51
N ARG A 201 2.89 -5.67 8.27
CA ARG A 201 3.99 -4.92 7.65
C ARG A 201 3.49 -3.89 6.63
N PRO A 202 4.34 -2.94 6.21
CA PRO A 202 4.03 -2.06 5.09
C PRO A 202 3.77 -2.84 3.79
N THR A 203 2.84 -2.36 2.96
CA THR A 203 2.54 -2.98 1.66
C THR A 203 3.73 -3.00 0.69
N SER A 204 4.69 -2.10 0.90
CA SER A 204 5.93 -1.99 0.13
C SER A 204 7.09 -2.77 0.74
N THR A 205 6.84 -3.70 1.64
CA THR A 205 7.88 -4.52 2.28
C THR A 205 8.62 -5.36 1.23
N ILE A 206 9.94 -5.28 1.28
CA ILE A 206 10.84 -6.10 0.46
C ILE A 206 11.18 -7.36 1.26
N PHE A 207 10.94 -8.52 0.65
CA PHE A 207 11.35 -9.81 1.20
C PHE A 207 12.58 -10.31 0.48
N GLY A 208 13.60 -10.71 1.22
CA GLY A 208 14.86 -11.23 0.71
C GLY A 208 15.55 -12.13 1.69
N LEU A 209 16.60 -12.79 1.26
CA LEU A 209 17.44 -13.64 2.09
C LEU A 209 18.34 -12.79 2.99
N GLN A 210 18.58 -13.22 4.21
CA GLN A 210 19.51 -12.58 5.13
C GLN A 210 20.93 -13.04 4.83
N ALA A 211 21.80 -12.10 4.42
CA ALA A 211 23.21 -12.39 4.24
C ALA A 211 23.92 -12.55 5.60
N LEU A 212 24.72 -13.60 5.73
CA LEU A 212 25.54 -13.87 6.91
C LEU A 212 27.01 -13.43 6.72
N GLY A 213 27.46 -13.32 5.46
CA GLY A 213 28.83 -12.98 5.11
C GLY A 213 29.25 -13.67 3.83
N LEU A 214 30.56 -13.82 3.63
CA LEU A 214 31.13 -14.47 2.46
C LEU A 214 31.68 -15.84 2.81
N PHE A 215 31.43 -16.83 1.96
CA PHE A 215 32.06 -18.14 2.07
C PHE A 215 33.57 -18.06 1.99
N GLY A 216 34.25 -18.86 2.81
CA GLY A 216 35.70 -18.93 2.88
C GLY A 216 36.37 -17.79 3.64
N LYS A 217 35.63 -16.70 3.95
CA LYS A 217 36.11 -15.59 4.77
C LYS A 217 35.43 -15.55 6.13
N ASP A 218 34.11 -15.42 6.11
CA ASP A 218 33.30 -15.22 7.31
C ASP A 218 32.64 -16.54 7.76
N ILE A 219 32.34 -17.40 6.80
CA ILE A 219 31.65 -18.68 7.00
C ILE A 219 32.39 -19.80 6.23
N PRO A 220 32.73 -20.94 6.89
CA PRO A 220 33.27 -22.10 6.20
C PRO A 220 32.27 -22.66 5.17
N LEU A 221 32.78 -23.05 4.00
CA LEU A 221 31.94 -23.60 2.93
C LEU A 221 31.29 -24.94 3.32
N GLU A 222 31.95 -25.69 4.20
CA GLU A 222 31.62 -27.06 4.58
C GLU A 222 30.54 -27.11 5.71
N ASP A 223 30.43 -26.05 6.50
CA ASP A 223 29.58 -26.00 7.70
C ASP A 223 28.29 -25.16 7.48
N HIS A 224 27.83 -25.06 6.25
CA HIS A 224 26.68 -24.23 5.91
C HIS A 224 25.54 -25.04 5.27
N SER A 225 24.28 -24.63 5.54
CA SER A 225 23.11 -25.20 4.87
C SER A 225 23.21 -25.07 3.34
N LEU A 226 22.73 -26.05 2.62
CA LEU A 226 22.77 -26.07 1.16
C LEU A 226 21.98 -24.89 0.57
N GLN A 227 22.60 -24.09 -0.29
CA GLN A 227 21.88 -23.03 -1.01
C GLN A 227 21.27 -23.56 -2.30
N SER A 228 19.94 -23.44 -2.46
CA SER A 228 19.20 -24.00 -3.59
C SER A 228 19.30 -23.18 -4.89
N TYR A 229 19.96 -22.02 -4.85
CA TYR A 229 20.00 -21.06 -5.98
C TYR A 229 21.11 -21.31 -7.00
N GLY A 230 21.86 -22.37 -6.86
CA GLY A 230 22.91 -22.75 -7.78
C GLY A 230 24.20 -23.20 -7.09
N ILE A 231 25.25 -23.36 -7.87
CA ILE A 231 26.58 -23.72 -7.36
C ILE A 231 27.18 -22.46 -6.72
N TYR A 232 27.72 -22.62 -5.53
CA TYR A 232 28.39 -21.55 -4.77
C TYR A 232 29.83 -21.97 -4.37
N GLN A 233 30.66 -20.97 -4.18
CA GLN A 233 32.09 -21.15 -3.92
C GLN A 233 32.59 -20.09 -2.93
N ASN A 234 33.87 -20.21 -2.53
CA ASN A 234 34.52 -19.20 -1.69
C ASN A 234 34.46 -17.81 -2.36
N GLY A 235 33.99 -16.81 -1.61
CA GLY A 235 33.73 -15.44 -2.07
C GLY A 235 32.28 -15.15 -2.42
N ASP A 236 31.44 -16.15 -2.54
CA ASP A 236 29.99 -15.95 -2.69
C ASP A 236 29.33 -15.63 -1.36
N ILE A 237 28.10 -15.07 -1.42
CA ILE A 237 27.33 -14.71 -0.23
C ILE A 237 26.70 -15.95 0.39
N ALA A 238 26.95 -16.15 1.69
CA ALA A 238 26.24 -17.12 2.51
C ALA A 238 24.96 -16.51 3.08
N TYR A 239 23.84 -17.22 2.94
CA TYR A 239 22.53 -16.78 3.43
C TYR A 239 22.04 -17.65 4.59
N ALA A 240 21.25 -17.05 5.49
CA ALA A 240 20.71 -17.73 6.65
C ALA A 240 19.61 -18.74 6.27
N ASP A 241 19.70 -19.92 6.84
CA ASP A 241 18.62 -20.93 6.92
C ASP A 241 17.76 -20.58 8.15
N LEU A 242 16.66 -19.87 7.92
CA LEU A 242 15.83 -19.34 9.01
C LEU A 242 14.87 -20.37 9.61
N ASN A 243 14.51 -21.38 8.85
CA ASN A 243 13.63 -22.46 9.29
C ASN A 243 14.41 -23.69 9.81
N ASN A 244 15.74 -23.68 9.70
CA ASN A 244 16.67 -24.75 10.13
C ASN A 244 16.36 -26.12 9.48
N ASN A 245 15.95 -26.11 8.22
CA ASN A 245 15.70 -27.35 7.48
C ASN A 245 16.93 -27.92 6.74
N GLY A 246 18.06 -27.21 6.80
CA GLY A 246 19.32 -27.57 6.14
C GLY A 246 19.43 -27.09 4.70
N ILE A 247 18.43 -26.35 4.19
CA ILE A 247 18.40 -25.83 2.81
C ILE A 247 17.97 -24.37 2.84
N VAL A 248 18.81 -23.49 2.31
CA VAL A 248 18.45 -22.08 2.08
C VAL A 248 17.65 -21.98 0.78
N ASP A 249 16.37 -21.62 0.89
CA ASP A 249 15.45 -21.48 -0.24
C ASP A 249 14.52 -20.27 -0.09
N ASP A 250 13.46 -20.20 -0.92
CA ASP A 250 12.45 -19.13 -0.83
C ASP A 250 11.68 -19.10 0.50
N ASN A 251 11.75 -20.20 1.29
CA ASN A 251 11.15 -20.25 2.62
C ASN A 251 11.94 -19.47 3.67
N ASP A 252 13.19 -19.11 3.39
CA ASP A 252 14.06 -18.33 4.29
C ASP A 252 14.04 -16.82 4.00
N ARG A 253 13.16 -16.36 3.12
CA ARG A 253 13.01 -14.93 2.86
C ARG A 253 12.33 -14.24 4.02
N MET A 254 12.94 -13.18 4.51
CA MET A 254 12.43 -12.32 5.56
C MET A 254 12.32 -10.87 5.10
N SER A 255 11.63 -10.04 5.89
CA SER A 255 11.53 -8.61 5.62
C SER A 255 12.90 -7.94 5.74
N GLN A 256 13.36 -7.32 4.65
CA GLN A 256 14.62 -6.56 4.57
C GLN A 256 14.40 -5.04 4.73
N GLY A 257 13.15 -4.60 4.79
CA GLY A 257 12.78 -3.19 4.84
C GLY A 257 11.63 -2.87 3.90
N GLN A 258 11.52 -1.62 3.49
CA GLN A 258 10.47 -1.18 2.58
C GLN A 258 11.05 -0.32 1.44
N SER A 259 10.39 -0.36 0.26
CA SER A 259 10.85 0.33 -0.94
C SER A 259 10.48 1.82 -0.97
N PHE A 260 9.47 2.25 -0.21
CA PHE A 260 9.07 3.66 -0.14
C PHE A 260 9.54 4.32 1.15
N PRO A 261 10.02 5.57 1.10
CA PRO A 261 10.40 6.30 2.29
C PRO A 261 9.16 6.59 3.16
N VAL A 262 9.32 6.45 4.47
CA VAL A 262 8.30 6.83 5.46
C VAL A 262 8.22 8.34 5.64
N THR A 263 9.35 9.00 5.47
CA THR A 263 9.48 10.45 5.63
C THR A 263 10.07 11.07 4.37
N THR A 264 9.40 12.07 3.85
CA THR A 264 9.91 12.93 2.78
C THR A 264 9.90 14.37 3.25
N TRP A 265 10.90 15.14 2.89
CA TRP A 265 10.98 16.55 3.23
C TRP A 265 11.63 17.35 2.11
N GLY A 266 11.32 18.61 2.09
CA GLY A 266 11.85 19.55 1.13
C GLY A 266 12.03 20.94 1.73
N ILE A 267 12.99 21.69 1.20
CA ILE A 267 13.23 23.11 1.50
C ILE A 267 13.26 23.85 0.18
N ASN A 268 12.56 24.96 0.11
CA ASN A 268 12.57 25.87 -1.02
C ASN A 268 12.98 27.28 -0.57
N VAL A 269 13.70 27.98 -1.43
CA VAL A 269 14.12 29.38 -1.22
C VAL A 269 13.89 30.10 -2.54
N ASP A 270 13.12 31.19 -2.48
CA ASP A 270 12.78 32.06 -3.59
C ASP A 270 13.19 33.51 -3.28
#